data_20ec082468f154a9e8bc2da93d00b476
#
_entry.id   20ec082468f154a9e8bc2da93d00b476
#
_cell.length_a   1.000
_cell.length_b   1.000
_cell.length_c   1.000
_cell.angle_alpha   90.00
_cell.angle_beta   90.00
_cell.angle_gamma   90.00
#
_symmetry.space_group_name_H-M   'P 1'
#
loop_
_entity.id
_entity.type
_entity.pdbx_description
1 polymer ?
#
loop_
_entity_poly.entity_id
_entity_poly.type
_entity_poly.pdbx_seq_one_letter_code
_entity_poly.pdbx_strand_id
1 'polypeptide(L)'
;MRFTKFGKALSMGVLSAGIIFGITSCVESYTVGFLYITGTVTASSGTSGIISGYRIDHNVGTLAPIDGLPVSSGGANPVRAVLTLGSRFLYVLNRGVNNAGNGDCFGVGSAECQNANITQYAVGGNGILTAQETFFTQGQNPFRLIVDSSGNYLMVLDHDAPDNANPSSNDNCARALGAGITTCGDVTVFQINSTTGRLSLVVNAQVTAANGSALTYFPVPANPVDFVLTGGILLTLTGAPTPTSYPYTGGTSVWPYSYSSSSGQLTLSQNSVQPLGIHQGTNIVNASGVIYVLDNEPVTITCASGTCPFPAGTYPGQILPFTTGTGGALQAEPSGIFPDTASLANPIQLLVDSKGKYLYVANQGNNTTGNNPESGTAGYEIFTAPSYELQFIPEQPFGSGSGPQCIVEDPSSQFVYEANEYDSTVTGRTLDPNTGDLNTMRSTETWTLQGQPTWCLVDGRTS
;
A
#
# COMPACT_ATOMS: atom_id res chain seq x y z
N MET A 1 9.21 -73.00 38.09
CA MET A 1 9.36 -72.68 36.65
C MET A 1 10.22 -71.44 36.47
N ARG A 2 11.43 -71.62 35.92
CA ARG A 2 12.39 -70.50 35.71
C ARG A 2 12.01 -69.83 34.39
N PHE A 3 11.48 -68.62 34.43
CA PHE A 3 11.36 -67.79 33.24
C PHE A 3 12.73 -67.25 32.87
N THR A 4 13.18 -67.60 31.72
CA THR A 4 14.49 -67.34 31.18
C THR A 4 14.69 -65.82 30.91
N LYS A 5 15.89 -65.36 31.15
CA LYS A 5 16.36 -63.94 31.00
C LYS A 5 16.16 -63.35 29.58
N PHE A 6 15.74 -64.19 28.61
CA PHE A 6 15.49 -63.75 27.22
C PHE A 6 14.17 -63.04 27.00
N GLY A 7 13.15 -63.28 27.81
CA GLY A 7 11.84 -62.63 27.64
C GLY A 7 11.81 -61.16 28.10
N LYS A 8 12.71 -60.78 29.01
CA LYS A 8 12.79 -59.39 29.49
C LYS A 8 13.59 -58.47 28.56
N ALA A 9 14.52 -58.99 27.78
CA ALA A 9 15.26 -58.22 26.78
C ALA A 9 14.42 -57.89 25.54
N LEU A 10 13.50 -58.78 25.15
CA LEU A 10 12.63 -58.60 24.01
C LEU A 10 11.52 -57.54 24.28
N SER A 11 10.98 -57.51 25.52
CA SER A 11 9.95 -56.55 25.91
C SER A 11 10.50 -55.10 26.06
N MET A 12 11.75 -54.94 26.46
CA MET A 12 12.41 -53.60 26.52
C MET A 12 12.83 -53.15 25.13
N GLY A 13 13.19 -54.03 24.19
CA GLY A 13 13.55 -53.67 22.82
C GLY A 13 12.34 -53.21 21.99
N VAL A 14 11.15 -53.80 22.21
CA VAL A 14 9.92 -53.39 21.51
C VAL A 14 9.39 -52.06 22.08
N LEU A 15 9.55 -51.79 23.41
CA LEU A 15 9.13 -50.51 23.97
C LEU A 15 10.05 -49.35 23.53
N SER A 16 11.36 -49.59 23.40
CA SER A 16 12.29 -48.55 22.93
C SER A 16 12.18 -48.29 21.43
N ALA A 17 11.84 -49.28 20.60
CA ALA A 17 11.55 -49.10 19.19
C ALA A 17 10.22 -48.38 18.95
N GLY A 18 9.21 -48.63 19.80
CA GLY A 18 7.91 -47.91 19.73
C GLY A 18 7.99 -46.46 20.12
N ILE A 19 8.93 -46.05 20.98
CA ILE A 19 9.12 -44.67 21.39
C ILE A 19 9.89 -43.88 20.30
N ILE A 20 10.74 -44.49 19.50
CA ILE A 20 11.49 -43.83 18.42
C ILE A 20 10.60 -43.56 17.20
N PHE A 21 9.53 -44.31 16.97
CA PHE A 21 8.56 -44.04 15.91
C PHE A 21 7.41 -43.11 16.29
N GLY A 22 7.31 -42.73 17.59
CA GLY A 22 6.21 -41.92 18.09
C GLY A 22 6.51 -40.43 18.23
N ILE A 23 7.70 -39.94 17.87
CA ILE A 23 8.11 -38.53 17.99
C ILE A 23 8.43 -37.91 16.62
N THR A 24 7.80 -38.35 15.55
CA THR A 24 7.52 -37.39 14.50
C THR A 24 6.25 -36.64 14.92
N SER A 25 6.38 -35.67 15.81
CA SER A 25 5.36 -34.63 15.86
C SER A 25 5.39 -34.03 14.45
N CYS A 26 4.43 -34.39 13.59
CA CYS A 26 4.06 -33.54 12.50
C CYS A 26 3.76 -32.20 13.17
N VAL A 27 4.66 -31.25 13.08
CA VAL A 27 4.30 -29.85 13.32
C VAL A 27 3.27 -29.61 12.23
N GLU A 28 1.99 -29.63 12.62
CA GLU A 28 0.93 -29.30 11.66
C GLU A 28 1.22 -27.90 11.15
N SER A 29 1.59 -27.82 9.88
CA SER A 29 1.69 -26.57 9.17
C SER A 29 0.27 -26.06 8.96
N TYR A 30 -0.03 -24.87 9.49
CA TYR A 30 -1.32 -24.23 9.26
C TYR A 30 -1.14 -22.89 8.57
N THR A 31 -2.16 -22.47 7.87
CA THR A 31 -2.19 -21.18 7.17
C THR A 31 -2.39 -20.05 8.16
N VAL A 32 -1.47 -19.10 8.24
CA VAL A 32 -1.58 -17.91 9.10
C VAL A 32 -2.34 -16.78 8.39
N GLY A 33 -2.41 -16.80 7.08
CA GLY A 33 -3.08 -15.81 6.26
C GLY A 33 -2.95 -16.08 4.78
N PHE A 34 -3.51 -15.19 3.99
CA PHE A 34 -3.46 -15.25 2.53
C PHE A 34 -2.81 -13.98 1.98
N LEU A 35 -1.83 -14.15 1.11
CA LEU A 35 -1.22 -13.07 0.34
C LEU A 35 -1.89 -13.00 -1.03
N TYR A 36 -2.47 -11.84 -1.36
CA TYR A 36 -3.00 -11.55 -2.70
C TYR A 36 -2.12 -10.52 -3.40
N ILE A 37 -1.87 -10.74 -4.68
CA ILE A 37 -1.03 -9.86 -5.50
C ILE A 37 -1.78 -9.58 -6.78
N THR A 38 -2.06 -8.30 -7.02
CA THR A 38 -2.56 -7.85 -8.33
C THR A 38 -1.40 -7.66 -9.28
N GLY A 39 -1.63 -7.89 -10.55
CA GLY A 39 -0.60 -7.73 -11.56
C GLY A 39 -1.17 -7.65 -12.96
N THR A 40 -0.29 -7.37 -13.91
CA THR A 40 -0.62 -7.27 -15.33
C THR A 40 0.02 -8.38 -16.13
N VAL A 41 -0.73 -8.91 -17.08
CA VAL A 41 -0.23 -9.85 -18.08
C VAL A 41 -0.38 -9.21 -19.44
N THR A 42 0.73 -9.07 -20.17
CA THR A 42 0.67 -8.60 -21.56
C THR A 42 0.13 -9.70 -22.43
N ALA A 43 -1.08 -9.50 -22.95
CA ALA A 43 -1.73 -10.38 -23.92
C ALA A 43 -1.63 -9.77 -25.32
N SER A 44 -1.82 -10.58 -26.36
CA SER A 44 -1.87 -10.11 -27.75
C SER A 44 -3.01 -9.12 -28.01
N SER A 45 -4.00 -9.02 -27.11
CA SER A 45 -5.15 -8.11 -27.17
C SER A 45 -5.08 -6.93 -26.21
N GLY A 46 -3.93 -6.67 -25.57
CA GLY A 46 -3.76 -5.61 -24.58
C GLY A 46 -3.35 -6.12 -23.19
N THR A 47 -3.33 -5.23 -22.21
CA THR A 47 -2.96 -5.54 -20.83
C THR A 47 -4.16 -6.11 -20.08
N SER A 48 -4.05 -7.32 -19.54
CA SER A 48 -5.08 -7.94 -18.72
C SER A 48 -4.64 -7.94 -17.26
N GLY A 49 -5.54 -7.55 -16.37
CA GLY A 49 -5.30 -7.61 -14.93
C GLY A 49 -5.57 -8.99 -14.35
N ILE A 50 -4.72 -9.43 -13.45
CA ILE A 50 -4.84 -10.69 -12.72
C ILE A 50 -4.70 -10.48 -11.21
N ILE A 51 -5.16 -11.47 -10.44
CA ILE A 51 -4.95 -11.57 -8.99
C ILE A 51 -4.35 -12.95 -8.73
N SER A 52 -3.12 -13.01 -8.30
CA SER A 52 -2.48 -14.20 -7.75
C SER A 52 -2.76 -14.30 -6.25
N GLY A 53 -2.80 -15.52 -5.72
CA GLY A 53 -3.05 -15.72 -4.29
C GLY A 53 -2.26 -16.88 -3.74
N TYR A 54 -1.79 -16.72 -2.51
CA TYR A 54 -0.95 -17.69 -1.80
C TYR A 54 -1.39 -17.85 -0.35
N ARG A 55 -1.31 -19.07 0.15
CA ARG A 55 -1.39 -19.36 1.59
C ARG A 55 -0.02 -19.14 2.20
N ILE A 56 0.03 -18.51 3.36
CA ILE A 56 1.24 -18.28 4.14
C ILE A 56 1.35 -19.36 5.20
N ASP A 57 2.44 -20.13 5.18
CA ASP A 57 2.75 -21.11 6.22
C ASP A 57 3.17 -20.41 7.52
N HIS A 58 2.52 -20.75 8.63
CA HIS A 58 2.79 -20.12 9.93
C HIS A 58 4.22 -20.33 10.43
N ASN A 59 4.81 -21.50 10.19
CA ASN A 59 6.08 -21.86 10.83
C ASN A 59 7.31 -21.34 10.09
N VAL A 60 7.21 -21.24 8.76
CA VAL A 60 8.36 -20.98 7.89
C VAL A 60 8.12 -19.88 6.87
N GLY A 61 6.90 -19.33 6.80
CA GLY A 61 6.54 -18.24 5.89
C GLY A 61 6.50 -18.61 4.41
N THR A 62 6.61 -19.89 4.07
CA THR A 62 6.54 -20.30 2.66
C THR A 62 5.19 -20.06 2.05
N LEU A 63 5.19 -19.65 0.79
CA LEU A 63 3.98 -19.38 0.02
C LEU A 63 3.57 -20.63 -0.78
N ALA A 64 2.32 -21.05 -0.60
CA ALA A 64 1.70 -22.12 -1.39
C ALA A 64 0.53 -21.52 -2.21
N PRO A 65 0.46 -21.74 -3.53
CA PRO A 65 -0.62 -21.21 -4.35
C PRO A 65 -2.00 -21.62 -3.83
N ILE A 66 -2.98 -20.72 -3.93
CA ILE A 66 -4.39 -21.02 -3.66
C ILE A 66 -4.98 -21.66 -4.91
N ASP A 67 -5.68 -22.78 -4.75
CA ASP A 67 -6.33 -23.47 -5.86
C ASP A 67 -7.35 -22.54 -6.55
N GLY A 68 -7.30 -22.49 -7.88
CA GLY A 68 -8.17 -21.63 -8.69
C GLY A 68 -7.68 -20.19 -8.87
N LEU A 69 -6.53 -19.80 -8.28
CA LEU A 69 -5.86 -18.55 -8.59
C LEU A 69 -4.61 -18.83 -9.49
N PRO A 70 -4.20 -17.90 -10.37
CA PRO A 70 -4.73 -16.54 -10.51
C PRO A 70 -6.11 -16.49 -11.21
N VAL A 71 -6.86 -15.43 -10.87
CA VAL A 71 -8.11 -15.06 -11.56
C VAL A 71 -7.95 -13.69 -12.21
N SER A 72 -8.86 -13.33 -13.14
CA SER A 72 -8.92 -11.98 -13.69
C SER A 72 -9.16 -10.96 -12.56
N SER A 73 -8.56 -9.78 -12.65
CA SER A 73 -8.87 -8.64 -11.75
C SER A 73 -10.20 -7.95 -12.11
N GLY A 74 -10.86 -8.38 -13.18
CA GLY A 74 -12.09 -7.78 -13.69
C GLY A 74 -11.89 -6.52 -14.54
N GLY A 75 -10.66 -6.15 -14.84
CA GLY A 75 -10.28 -5.01 -15.67
C GLY A 75 -8.83 -5.04 -16.11
N ALA A 76 -8.38 -3.93 -16.68
CA ALA A 76 -6.99 -3.75 -17.09
C ALA A 76 -6.25 -2.87 -16.08
N ASN A 77 -4.94 -3.09 -15.94
CA ASN A 77 -4.05 -2.31 -15.08
C ASN A 77 -4.57 -2.18 -13.63
N PRO A 78 -4.71 -3.29 -12.88
CA PRO A 78 -5.05 -3.20 -11.47
C PRO A 78 -3.93 -2.48 -10.73
N VAL A 79 -4.27 -1.45 -9.95
CA VAL A 79 -3.28 -0.59 -9.27
C VAL A 79 -3.35 -0.67 -7.76
N ARG A 80 -4.48 -1.11 -7.22
CA ARG A 80 -4.69 -1.27 -5.78
C ARG A 80 -5.74 -2.35 -5.51
N ALA A 81 -5.64 -2.94 -4.33
CA ALA A 81 -6.69 -3.80 -3.80
C ALA A 81 -6.78 -3.60 -2.29
N VAL A 82 -7.97 -3.73 -1.73
CA VAL A 82 -8.21 -3.67 -0.29
C VAL A 82 -9.21 -4.72 0.14
N LEU A 83 -9.06 -5.19 1.36
CA LEU A 83 -10.00 -6.09 2.03
C LEU A 83 -10.91 -5.30 2.97
N THR A 84 -12.17 -5.70 3.06
CA THR A 84 -13.06 -5.19 4.10
C THR A 84 -12.68 -5.72 5.47
N LEU A 85 -13.12 -5.03 6.51
CA LEU A 85 -12.99 -5.52 7.88
C LEU A 85 -13.63 -6.94 7.99
N GLY A 86 -12.88 -7.89 8.56
CA GLY A 86 -13.27 -9.30 8.60
C GLY A 86 -13.08 -10.03 7.26
N SER A 87 -12.41 -9.43 6.30
CA SER A 87 -11.91 -10.03 5.05
C SER A 87 -12.96 -10.78 4.23
N ARG A 88 -14.23 -10.34 4.27
CA ARG A 88 -15.32 -10.99 3.51
C ARG A 88 -15.33 -10.61 2.03
N PHE A 89 -14.88 -9.40 1.73
CA PHE A 89 -14.85 -8.84 0.38
C PHE A 89 -13.50 -8.23 0.08
N LEU A 90 -13.03 -8.47 -1.13
CA LEU A 90 -11.89 -7.82 -1.74
C LEU A 90 -12.39 -6.90 -2.84
N TYR A 91 -11.91 -5.65 -2.87
CA TYR A 91 -12.12 -4.72 -3.96
C TYR A 91 -10.81 -4.48 -4.68
N VAL A 92 -10.83 -4.62 -5.99
CA VAL A 92 -9.68 -4.38 -6.87
C VAL A 92 -9.97 -3.18 -7.74
N LEU A 93 -9.12 -2.17 -7.68
CA LEU A 93 -9.16 -0.99 -8.51
C LEU A 93 -8.36 -1.23 -9.78
N ASN A 94 -9.05 -1.28 -10.91
CA ASN A 94 -8.48 -1.39 -12.24
C ASN A 94 -8.48 -0.01 -12.89
N ARG A 95 -7.31 0.49 -13.24
CA ARG A 95 -7.14 1.83 -13.78
C ARG A 95 -7.66 1.96 -15.23
N GLY A 96 -7.80 0.84 -15.92
CA GLY A 96 -8.22 0.81 -17.31
C GLY A 96 -7.06 0.88 -18.30
N VAL A 97 -7.36 1.24 -19.53
CA VAL A 97 -6.39 1.37 -20.63
C VAL A 97 -6.39 2.80 -21.16
N ASN A 98 -5.29 3.22 -21.79
CA ASN A 98 -5.26 4.51 -22.47
C ASN A 98 -6.19 4.50 -23.71
N ASN A 99 -6.48 5.67 -24.27
CA ASN A 99 -7.37 5.83 -25.44
C ASN A 99 -6.90 5.05 -26.69
N ALA A 100 -5.63 4.66 -26.76
CA ALA A 100 -5.11 3.82 -27.84
C ALA A 100 -5.39 2.32 -27.62
N GLY A 101 -5.98 1.94 -26.46
CA GLY A 101 -6.33 0.56 -26.14
C GLY A 101 -5.14 -0.32 -25.74
N ASN A 102 -3.94 0.24 -25.68
CA ASN A 102 -2.72 -0.48 -25.33
C ASN A 102 -1.83 0.39 -24.43
N GLY A 103 -1.52 -0.08 -23.25
CA GLY A 103 -0.56 0.55 -22.35
C GLY A 103 -1.16 1.24 -21.13
N ASP A 104 -0.26 1.79 -20.33
CA ASP A 104 -0.58 2.39 -19.05
C ASP A 104 -1.19 3.78 -19.23
N CYS A 105 -2.14 4.09 -18.35
CA CYS A 105 -2.68 5.43 -18.22
C CYS A 105 -1.78 6.29 -17.32
N PHE A 106 -0.47 6.17 -17.42
CA PHE A 106 0.46 6.96 -16.63
C PHE A 106 0.69 8.33 -17.25
N GLY A 107 0.54 9.35 -16.46
CA GLY A 107 0.94 10.71 -16.78
C GLY A 107 -0.21 11.71 -16.69
N VAL A 108 0.09 12.81 -16.03
CA VAL A 108 -0.76 14.02 -15.97
C VAL A 108 -0.98 14.54 -17.38
N GLY A 109 -2.24 14.69 -17.77
CA GLY A 109 -2.61 15.20 -19.09
C GLY A 109 -2.48 14.23 -20.25
N SER A 110 -2.16 12.96 -20.00
CA SER A 110 -2.29 11.93 -21.03
C SER A 110 -3.74 11.49 -21.18
N ALA A 111 -4.05 10.99 -22.36
CA ALA A 111 -5.37 10.50 -22.73
C ALA A 111 -6.03 9.73 -21.59
N GLU A 112 -7.28 10.12 -21.31
CA GLU A 112 -8.15 9.56 -20.28
C GLU A 112 -8.10 8.05 -20.23
N CYS A 113 -7.95 7.49 -19.04
CA CYS A 113 -8.07 6.06 -18.83
C CYS A 113 -9.51 5.64 -19.10
N GLN A 114 -9.68 4.76 -20.08
CA GLN A 114 -10.98 4.20 -20.41
C GLN A 114 -11.21 2.89 -19.64
N ASN A 115 -12.47 2.65 -19.29
CA ASN A 115 -12.91 1.42 -18.61
C ASN A 115 -12.28 1.18 -17.22
N ALA A 116 -11.90 2.25 -16.54
CA ALA A 116 -11.53 2.17 -15.13
C ALA A 116 -12.72 1.64 -14.30
N ASN A 117 -12.45 0.69 -13.38
CA ASN A 117 -13.52 0.09 -12.58
C ASN A 117 -12.99 -0.44 -11.23
N ILE A 118 -13.93 -0.72 -10.35
CA ILE A 118 -13.70 -1.43 -9.09
C ILE A 118 -14.42 -2.77 -9.18
N THR A 119 -13.68 -3.88 -9.12
CA THR A 119 -14.26 -5.22 -9.11
C THR A 119 -14.33 -5.75 -7.70
N GLN A 120 -15.51 -6.19 -7.28
CA GLN A 120 -15.76 -6.83 -6.00
C GLN A 120 -15.57 -8.35 -6.13
N TYR A 121 -14.91 -8.93 -5.13
CA TYR A 121 -14.82 -10.39 -4.94
C TYR A 121 -15.33 -10.76 -3.55
N ALA A 122 -16.08 -11.85 -3.48
CA ALA A 122 -16.28 -12.55 -2.23
C ALA A 122 -15.04 -13.42 -1.93
N VAL A 123 -14.58 -13.39 -0.68
CA VAL A 123 -13.39 -14.12 -0.24
C VAL A 123 -13.82 -15.32 0.60
N GLY A 124 -13.55 -16.52 0.11
CA GLY A 124 -13.81 -17.79 0.80
C GLY A 124 -12.90 -17.99 2.02
N GLY A 125 -13.30 -18.83 2.96
CA GLY A 125 -12.47 -19.17 4.13
C GLY A 125 -11.13 -19.82 3.77
N ASN A 126 -11.05 -20.41 2.60
CA ASN A 126 -9.82 -21.01 2.03
C ASN A 126 -9.02 -20.06 1.13
N GLY A 127 -9.37 -18.77 1.11
CA GLY A 127 -8.71 -17.74 0.30
C GLY A 127 -9.16 -17.67 -1.17
N ILE A 128 -10.09 -18.52 -1.62
CA ILE A 128 -10.59 -18.47 -3.01
C ILE A 128 -11.40 -17.22 -3.24
N LEU A 129 -11.14 -16.56 -4.37
CA LEU A 129 -11.85 -15.35 -4.80
C LEU A 129 -12.97 -15.69 -5.79
N THR A 130 -14.17 -15.16 -5.54
CA THR A 130 -15.32 -15.28 -6.42
C THR A 130 -15.79 -13.89 -6.85
N ALA A 131 -15.65 -13.56 -8.14
CA ALA A 131 -16.08 -12.28 -8.69
C ALA A 131 -17.58 -12.04 -8.47
N GLN A 132 -17.96 -10.83 -8.10
CA GLN A 132 -19.33 -10.42 -7.80
C GLN A 132 -19.80 -9.31 -8.75
N GLU A 133 -19.64 -8.07 -8.36
CA GLU A 133 -20.11 -6.89 -9.08
C GLU A 133 -18.94 -5.98 -9.49
N THR A 134 -19.23 -5.08 -10.44
CA THR A 134 -18.31 -4.05 -10.88
C THR A 134 -18.95 -2.68 -10.63
N PHE A 135 -18.15 -1.75 -10.11
CA PHE A 135 -18.53 -0.37 -9.82
C PHE A 135 -17.59 0.59 -10.52
N PHE A 136 -18.00 1.85 -10.62
CA PHE A 136 -17.24 2.90 -11.28
C PHE A 136 -17.05 4.07 -10.33
N THR A 137 -15.84 4.61 -10.26
CA THR A 137 -15.57 5.88 -9.59
C THR A 137 -16.20 7.03 -10.36
N GLN A 138 -16.25 8.21 -9.76
CA GLN A 138 -16.84 9.37 -10.43
C GLN A 138 -15.80 10.17 -11.22
N GLY A 139 -14.55 10.15 -10.75
CA GLY A 139 -13.43 10.77 -11.44
C GLY A 139 -12.78 9.89 -12.50
N GLN A 140 -11.63 10.31 -12.96
CA GLN A 140 -10.81 9.64 -13.97
C GLN A 140 -9.43 9.34 -13.42
N ASN A 141 -8.75 8.35 -14.01
CA ASN A 141 -7.41 7.94 -13.59
C ASN A 141 -7.36 7.53 -12.11
N PRO A 142 -8.21 6.60 -11.62
CA PRO A 142 -8.16 6.13 -10.25
C PRO A 142 -6.86 5.39 -9.96
N PHE A 143 -6.28 5.59 -8.77
CA PHE A 143 -4.98 4.95 -8.47
C PHE A 143 -4.75 4.61 -7.00
N ARG A 144 -5.61 5.07 -6.09
CA ARG A 144 -5.56 4.71 -4.66
C ARG A 144 -6.93 4.30 -4.16
N LEU A 145 -6.93 3.37 -3.21
CA LEU A 145 -8.14 2.76 -2.67
C LEU A 145 -7.91 2.41 -1.20
N ILE A 146 -8.79 2.87 -0.31
CA ILE A 146 -8.77 2.50 1.11
C ILE A 146 -10.16 2.17 1.62
N VAL A 147 -10.24 1.36 2.66
CA VAL A 147 -11.44 1.13 3.47
C VAL A 147 -11.25 1.80 4.82
N ASP A 148 -12.27 2.46 5.32
CA ASP A 148 -12.21 3.09 6.65
C ASP A 148 -12.13 2.04 7.77
N SER A 149 -11.70 2.45 8.95
CA SER A 149 -11.52 1.55 10.10
C SER A 149 -12.81 0.91 10.61
N SER A 150 -13.97 1.43 10.22
CA SER A 150 -15.27 0.81 10.54
C SER A 150 -15.68 -0.29 9.56
N GLY A 151 -15.03 -0.36 8.38
CA GLY A 151 -15.40 -1.25 7.29
C GLY A 151 -16.70 -0.86 6.57
N ASN A 152 -17.21 0.37 6.81
CA ASN A 152 -18.48 0.83 6.25
C ASN A 152 -18.31 1.66 4.97
N TYR A 153 -17.12 2.22 4.74
CA TYR A 153 -16.88 3.10 3.61
C TYR A 153 -15.59 2.74 2.87
N LEU A 154 -15.71 2.73 1.55
CA LEU A 154 -14.60 2.60 0.60
C LEU A 154 -14.36 3.98 -0.02
N MET A 155 -13.11 4.42 -0.06
CA MET A 155 -12.68 5.68 -0.66
C MET A 155 -11.74 5.39 -1.81
N VAL A 156 -11.98 6.02 -2.95
CA VAL A 156 -11.13 5.94 -4.15
C VAL A 156 -10.58 7.32 -4.43
N LEU A 157 -9.28 7.42 -4.65
CA LEU A 157 -8.63 8.66 -5.08
C LEU A 157 -8.45 8.62 -6.59
N ASP A 158 -9.09 9.56 -7.25
CA ASP A 158 -9.01 9.77 -8.68
C ASP A 158 -8.09 10.97 -8.96
N HIS A 159 -7.22 10.82 -9.94
CA HIS A 159 -6.28 11.88 -10.31
C HIS A 159 -6.99 13.11 -10.88
N ASP A 160 -8.05 12.88 -11.64
CA ASP A 160 -8.80 13.91 -12.34
C ASP A 160 -10.28 13.86 -11.97
N ALA A 161 -10.82 14.96 -11.46
CA ALA A 161 -12.24 15.10 -11.21
C ALA A 161 -13.03 15.19 -12.54
N PRO A 162 -14.33 14.84 -12.54
CA PRO A 162 -15.17 14.91 -13.74
C PRO A 162 -15.20 16.30 -14.41
N ASP A 163 -14.99 17.35 -13.62
CA ASP A 163 -15.04 18.74 -14.11
C ASP A 163 -13.86 19.17 -14.97
N ASN A 164 -12.73 18.46 -14.86
CA ASN A 164 -11.53 18.79 -15.64
C ASN A 164 -11.77 18.67 -17.15
N ALA A 165 -12.77 17.88 -17.58
CA ALA A 165 -13.17 17.78 -18.99
C ALA A 165 -13.82 19.06 -19.53
N ASN A 166 -14.41 19.91 -18.68
CA ASN A 166 -15.09 21.14 -19.05
C ASN A 166 -14.91 22.27 -18.01
N PRO A 167 -13.69 22.76 -17.82
CA PRO A 167 -13.37 23.71 -16.71
C PRO A 167 -14.07 25.05 -16.81
N SER A 168 -14.57 25.43 -18.00
CA SER A 168 -15.28 26.71 -18.23
C SER A 168 -16.77 26.65 -17.90
N SER A 169 -17.37 25.48 -17.79
CA SER A 169 -18.82 25.29 -17.53
C SER A 169 -19.12 24.83 -16.10
N ASN A 170 -18.16 24.23 -15.43
CA ASN A 170 -18.31 23.70 -14.08
C ASN A 170 -17.15 24.18 -13.21
N ASP A 171 -17.45 25.05 -12.28
CA ASP A 171 -16.49 25.59 -11.31
C ASP A 171 -16.50 24.80 -9.98
N ASN A 172 -16.81 23.50 -10.01
CA ASN A 172 -16.94 22.68 -8.80
C ASN A 172 -15.61 22.58 -8.03
N CYS A 173 -14.47 22.52 -8.74
CA CYS A 173 -13.15 22.64 -8.11
C CYS A 173 -13.01 23.96 -7.34
N ALA A 174 -13.36 25.09 -7.99
CA ALA A 174 -13.31 26.41 -7.36
C ALA A 174 -14.30 26.54 -6.18
N ARG A 175 -15.49 25.95 -6.28
CA ARG A 175 -16.50 25.93 -5.22
C ARG A 175 -16.03 25.16 -3.98
N ALA A 176 -15.33 24.06 -4.18
CA ALA A 176 -14.85 23.21 -3.10
C ALA A 176 -13.53 23.72 -2.48
N LEU A 177 -12.59 24.14 -3.32
CA LEU A 177 -11.19 24.36 -2.94
C LEU A 177 -10.81 25.85 -2.88
N GLY A 178 -11.60 26.72 -3.51
CA GLY A 178 -11.38 28.15 -3.53
C GLY A 178 -11.32 28.78 -4.93
N ALA A 179 -11.60 30.08 -5.00
CA ALA A 179 -11.65 30.81 -6.27
C ALA A 179 -10.31 30.74 -7.02
N GLY A 180 -10.38 30.51 -8.32
CA GLY A 180 -9.22 30.41 -9.21
C GLY A 180 -8.67 29.00 -9.40
N ILE A 181 -9.19 28.00 -8.69
CA ILE A 181 -8.83 26.60 -8.88
C ILE A 181 -9.69 26.03 -10.00
N THR A 182 -9.09 25.76 -11.14
CA THR A 182 -9.80 25.30 -12.35
C THR A 182 -9.71 23.80 -12.61
N THR A 183 -8.76 23.12 -11.96
CA THR A 183 -8.55 21.67 -12.05
C THR A 183 -8.38 21.07 -10.65
N CYS A 184 -8.85 19.87 -10.44
CA CYS A 184 -8.74 19.13 -9.20
C CYS A 184 -8.78 17.62 -9.44
N GLY A 185 -8.31 16.86 -8.47
CA GLY A 185 -8.65 15.44 -8.33
C GLY A 185 -9.94 15.28 -7.55
N ASP A 186 -10.33 14.04 -7.29
CA ASP A 186 -11.45 13.78 -6.39
C ASP A 186 -11.27 12.52 -5.53
N VAL A 187 -12.05 12.48 -4.47
CA VAL A 187 -12.30 11.24 -3.72
C VAL A 187 -13.73 10.82 -3.96
N THR A 188 -13.93 9.68 -4.60
CA THR A 188 -15.21 9.02 -4.65
C THR A 188 -15.39 8.17 -3.40
N VAL A 189 -16.45 8.42 -2.64
CA VAL A 189 -16.77 7.65 -1.41
C VAL A 189 -17.97 6.75 -1.68
N PHE A 190 -17.82 5.48 -1.29
CA PHE A 190 -18.90 4.49 -1.35
C PHE A 190 -19.22 3.99 0.05
N GLN A 191 -20.49 3.83 0.34
CA GLN A 191 -20.95 3.04 1.47
C GLN A 191 -20.93 1.56 1.08
N ILE A 192 -20.40 0.72 1.97
CA ILE A 192 -20.32 -0.74 1.81
C ILE A 192 -21.51 -1.38 2.52
N ASN A 193 -22.29 -2.17 1.80
CA ASN A 193 -23.28 -3.04 2.43
C ASN A 193 -22.58 -4.20 3.15
N SER A 194 -22.64 -4.26 4.45
CA SER A 194 -21.92 -5.24 5.27
C SER A 194 -22.28 -6.70 4.99
N THR A 195 -23.44 -6.96 4.39
CA THR A 195 -23.91 -8.32 4.09
C THR A 195 -23.48 -8.77 2.69
N THR A 196 -23.62 -7.89 1.69
CA THR A 196 -23.37 -8.24 0.28
C THR A 196 -22.07 -7.67 -0.27
N GLY A 197 -21.44 -6.72 0.43
CA GLY A 197 -20.29 -5.97 -0.08
C GLY A 197 -20.62 -4.97 -1.18
N ARG A 198 -21.90 -4.85 -1.56
CA ARG A 198 -22.30 -3.94 -2.64
C ARG A 198 -21.98 -2.49 -2.26
N LEU A 199 -21.43 -1.75 -3.22
CA LEU A 199 -21.10 -0.35 -3.07
C LEU A 199 -22.28 0.55 -3.48
N SER A 200 -22.50 1.63 -2.73
CA SER A 200 -23.43 2.71 -3.09
C SER A 200 -22.76 4.06 -2.87
N LEU A 201 -22.89 4.98 -3.84
CA LEU A 201 -22.28 6.30 -3.78
C LEU A 201 -22.75 7.11 -2.59
N VAL A 202 -21.82 7.79 -1.92
CA VAL A 202 -22.07 8.82 -0.91
C VAL A 202 -22.17 10.17 -1.62
N VAL A 203 -23.32 10.83 -1.49
CA VAL A 203 -23.55 12.16 -2.05
C VAL A 203 -22.87 13.20 -1.16
N ASN A 204 -22.12 14.12 -1.78
CA ASN A 204 -21.49 15.24 -1.09
C ASN A 204 -22.54 16.23 -0.56
N ALA A 205 -22.62 16.36 0.75
CA ALA A 205 -23.57 17.26 1.43
C ALA A 205 -23.04 18.70 1.56
N GLN A 206 -21.78 18.95 1.24
CA GLN A 206 -21.11 20.24 1.47
C GLN A 206 -21.03 21.11 0.21
N VAL A 207 -20.83 20.46 -0.95
CA VAL A 207 -20.60 21.15 -2.22
C VAL A 207 -21.68 20.76 -3.24
N THR A 208 -22.27 21.77 -3.87
CA THR A 208 -23.23 21.60 -4.97
C THR A 208 -22.67 22.17 -6.26
N ALA A 209 -23.03 21.57 -7.37
CA ALA A 209 -22.72 22.08 -8.70
C ALA A 209 -23.44 23.40 -8.98
N ALA A 210 -23.04 24.10 -10.04
CA ALA A 210 -23.64 25.38 -10.44
C ALA A 210 -25.15 25.30 -10.71
N ASN A 211 -25.65 24.16 -11.13
CA ASN A 211 -27.07 23.89 -11.34
C ASN A 211 -27.85 23.56 -10.06
N GLY A 212 -27.19 23.55 -8.90
CA GLY A 212 -27.77 23.22 -7.60
C GLY A 212 -27.86 21.72 -7.29
N SER A 213 -27.40 20.82 -8.18
CA SER A 213 -27.33 19.40 -7.87
C SER A 213 -26.18 19.08 -6.90
N ALA A 214 -26.38 18.12 -6.03
CA ALA A 214 -25.33 17.64 -5.15
C ALA A 214 -24.27 16.88 -5.97
N LEU A 215 -23.00 17.00 -5.59
CA LEU A 215 -21.90 16.23 -6.18
C LEU A 215 -21.93 14.79 -5.66
N THR A 216 -21.48 13.86 -6.47
CA THR A 216 -21.32 12.44 -6.09
C THR A 216 -19.86 12.08 -5.78
N TYR A 217 -19.02 13.08 -5.61
CA TYR A 217 -17.60 13.00 -5.31
C TYR A 217 -17.18 14.19 -4.43
N PHE A 218 -15.99 14.09 -3.87
CA PHE A 218 -15.39 15.13 -3.01
C PHE A 218 -14.14 15.68 -3.70
N PRO A 219 -14.17 16.93 -4.24
CA PRO A 219 -13.01 17.51 -4.88
C PRO A 219 -11.81 17.60 -3.93
N VAL A 220 -10.64 17.19 -4.43
CA VAL A 220 -9.34 17.34 -3.75
C VAL A 220 -8.39 18.10 -4.67
N PRO A 221 -7.29 18.69 -4.16
CA PRO A 221 -6.37 19.44 -5.01
C PRO A 221 -5.86 18.62 -6.19
N ALA A 222 -5.44 19.32 -7.24
CA ALA A 222 -4.87 18.70 -8.43
C ALA A 222 -3.59 17.90 -8.09
N ASN A 223 -3.28 16.90 -8.93
CA ASN A 223 -2.17 15.99 -8.72
C ASN A 223 -2.17 15.28 -7.35
N PRO A 224 -3.28 14.72 -6.88
CA PRO A 224 -3.23 13.89 -5.69
C PRO A 224 -2.38 12.66 -5.99
N VAL A 225 -1.53 12.23 -5.05
CA VAL A 225 -0.63 11.07 -5.23
C VAL A 225 -0.89 9.97 -4.23
N ASP A 226 -1.38 10.33 -3.04
CA ASP A 226 -1.71 9.36 -2.01
C ASP A 226 -2.63 9.98 -0.96
N PHE A 227 -3.20 9.17 -0.09
CA PHE A 227 -3.99 9.64 1.04
C PHE A 227 -3.97 8.63 2.20
N VAL A 228 -4.15 9.13 3.40
CA VAL A 228 -4.23 8.30 4.60
C VAL A 228 -5.35 8.78 5.51
N LEU A 229 -6.07 7.85 6.11
CA LEU A 229 -7.11 8.14 7.11
C LEU A 229 -6.54 7.93 8.51
N THR A 230 -6.61 8.95 9.35
CA THR A 230 -6.12 8.93 10.72
C THR A 230 -7.00 9.76 11.65
N GLY A 231 -7.45 9.18 12.77
CA GLY A 231 -8.18 9.90 13.81
C GLY A 231 -9.43 10.66 13.35
N GLY A 232 -10.13 10.20 12.30
CA GLY A 232 -11.27 10.91 11.72
C GLY A 232 -10.89 12.06 10.77
N ILE A 233 -9.65 12.06 10.30
CA ILE A 233 -9.12 13.02 9.33
C ILE A 233 -8.56 12.24 8.15
N LEU A 234 -8.95 12.61 6.93
CA LEU A 234 -8.32 12.16 5.70
C LEU A 234 -7.26 13.19 5.30
N LEU A 235 -6.02 12.76 5.21
CA LEU A 235 -4.90 13.57 4.72
C LEU A 235 -4.64 13.18 3.27
N THR A 236 -4.79 14.13 2.34
CA THR A 236 -4.52 13.94 0.92
C THR A 236 -3.17 14.56 0.58
N LEU A 237 -2.25 13.76 0.08
CA LEU A 237 -0.93 14.17 -0.39
C LEU A 237 -1.01 14.55 -1.86
N THR A 238 -0.50 15.72 -2.23
CA THR A 238 -0.37 16.12 -3.65
C THR A 238 1.08 16.00 -4.10
N GLY A 239 1.28 15.59 -5.37
CA GLY A 239 2.57 15.74 -6.04
C GLY A 239 2.88 17.21 -6.36
N ALA A 240 4.07 17.48 -6.91
CA ALA A 240 4.41 18.81 -7.40
C ALA A 240 3.41 19.23 -8.49
N PRO A 241 2.85 20.44 -8.43
CA PRO A 241 2.03 20.95 -9.52
C PRO A 241 2.90 21.09 -10.77
N THR A 242 2.34 20.74 -11.93
CA THR A 242 2.94 21.17 -13.20
C THR A 242 3.08 22.69 -13.19
N PRO A 243 4.18 23.28 -13.67
CA PRO A 243 4.58 24.68 -13.45
C PRO A 243 3.57 25.77 -13.88
N THR A 244 2.44 25.41 -14.43
CA THR A 244 1.53 26.33 -15.11
C THR A 244 0.20 26.61 -14.41
N SER A 245 -0.12 26.00 -13.25
CA SER A 245 -1.53 26.04 -12.82
C SER A 245 -1.84 26.23 -11.34
N TYR A 246 -0.89 26.51 -10.43
CA TYR A 246 -1.25 26.66 -9.02
C TYR A 246 -0.60 27.87 -8.33
N PRO A 247 -1.30 28.53 -7.36
CA PRO A 247 -0.68 29.58 -6.56
C PRO A 247 0.40 29.07 -5.59
N TYR A 248 0.52 27.75 -5.41
CA TYR A 248 1.59 27.15 -4.64
C TYR A 248 2.79 26.91 -5.57
N THR A 249 3.67 27.87 -5.64
CA THR A 249 4.89 27.79 -6.41
C THR A 249 5.79 26.69 -5.87
N GLY A 250 5.67 25.51 -6.44
CA GLY A 250 6.62 24.42 -6.36
C GLY A 250 6.61 23.64 -5.05
N GLY A 251 5.81 22.60 -4.94
CA GLY A 251 5.99 21.64 -3.89
C GLY A 251 4.77 20.76 -3.60
N THR A 252 5.07 19.63 -3.02
CA THR A 252 4.11 18.73 -2.40
C THR A 252 3.41 19.41 -1.22
N SER A 253 2.12 19.18 -1.08
CA SER A 253 1.33 19.65 0.05
C SER A 253 0.42 18.58 0.60
N VAL A 254 0.03 18.72 1.86
CA VAL A 254 -0.99 17.87 2.48
C VAL A 254 -2.23 18.69 2.77
N TRP A 255 -3.37 18.16 2.35
CA TRP A 255 -4.68 18.79 2.51
C TRP A 255 -5.54 17.91 3.43
N PRO A 256 -5.88 18.42 4.63
CA PRO A 256 -6.69 17.68 5.59
C PRO A 256 -8.18 17.86 5.32
N TYR A 257 -8.92 16.77 5.44
CA TYR A 257 -10.38 16.73 5.41
C TYR A 257 -10.89 16.07 6.68
N SER A 258 -11.82 16.71 7.37
CA SER A 258 -12.58 16.04 8.43
C SER A 258 -13.42 14.93 7.82
N TYR A 259 -13.32 13.72 8.36
CA TYR A 259 -14.05 12.55 7.92
C TYR A 259 -15.10 12.13 8.95
N SER A 260 -16.30 11.88 8.49
CA SER A 260 -17.40 11.34 9.31
C SER A 260 -17.59 9.85 9.05
N SER A 261 -17.20 8.99 9.98
CA SER A 261 -17.40 7.55 9.90
C SER A 261 -18.88 7.10 9.95
N SER A 262 -19.80 8.00 10.34
CA SER A 262 -21.23 7.73 10.34
C SER A 262 -21.95 8.04 9.03
N SER A 263 -21.36 8.87 8.17
CA SER A 263 -22.00 9.34 6.92
C SER A 263 -21.11 9.28 5.70
N GLY A 264 -19.81 8.96 5.83
CA GLY A 264 -18.84 8.95 4.75
C GLY A 264 -18.50 10.35 4.22
N GLN A 265 -18.94 11.42 4.87
CA GLN A 265 -18.72 12.79 4.42
C GLN A 265 -17.30 13.25 4.66
N LEU A 266 -16.77 14.00 3.70
CA LEU A 266 -15.49 14.69 3.77
C LEU A 266 -15.73 16.21 3.74
N THR A 267 -15.08 16.93 4.65
CA THR A 267 -15.16 18.40 4.72
C THR A 267 -13.74 18.98 4.77
N LEU A 268 -13.38 19.82 3.81
CA LEU A 268 -12.05 20.42 3.74
C LEU A 268 -11.78 21.33 4.96
N SER A 269 -10.64 21.13 5.60
CA SER A 269 -10.12 21.97 6.68
C SER A 269 -9.25 23.11 6.12
N GLN A 270 -9.86 24.13 5.55
CA GLN A 270 -9.19 25.15 4.71
C GLN A 270 -7.98 25.85 5.34
N ASN A 271 -7.97 26.01 6.65
CA ASN A 271 -6.88 26.71 7.36
C ASN A 271 -5.73 25.80 7.78
N SER A 272 -5.76 24.55 7.38
CA SER A 272 -4.82 23.50 7.84
C SER A 272 -3.98 22.91 6.72
N VAL A 273 -4.04 23.47 5.50
CA VAL A 273 -3.22 23.04 4.37
C VAL A 273 -1.74 23.28 4.67
N GLN A 274 -0.93 22.24 4.49
CA GLN A 274 0.49 22.26 4.81
C GLN A 274 1.36 22.04 3.58
N PRO A 275 2.04 23.08 3.06
CA PRO A 275 3.16 22.90 2.14
C PRO A 275 4.31 22.18 2.84
N LEU A 276 4.90 21.17 2.20
CA LEU A 276 5.94 20.34 2.81
C LEU A 276 7.37 20.77 2.47
N GLY A 277 7.54 21.66 1.48
CA GLY A 277 8.86 22.10 1.03
C GLY A 277 9.64 21.02 0.23
N ILE A 278 8.96 19.99 -0.24
CA ILE A 278 9.47 18.92 -1.10
C ILE A 278 8.73 18.92 -2.43
N HIS A 279 9.25 18.22 -3.45
CA HIS A 279 8.68 18.28 -4.79
C HIS A 279 8.06 16.96 -5.28
N GLN A 280 8.51 15.81 -4.75
CA GLN A 280 8.08 14.50 -5.24
C GLN A 280 7.57 13.60 -4.11
N GLY A 281 6.63 14.09 -3.30
CA GLY A 281 5.93 13.25 -2.34
C GLY A 281 5.21 12.11 -3.06
N THR A 282 5.45 10.86 -2.63
CA THR A 282 4.93 9.65 -3.30
C THR A 282 4.04 8.81 -2.43
N ASN A 283 4.26 8.82 -1.13
CA ASN A 283 3.51 7.99 -0.20
C ASN A 283 3.33 8.67 1.16
N ILE A 284 2.21 8.43 1.81
CA ILE A 284 1.89 8.95 3.13
C ILE A 284 1.33 7.82 4.00
N VAL A 285 1.91 7.63 5.19
CA VAL A 285 1.47 6.58 6.13
C VAL A 285 1.31 7.12 7.54
N ASN A 286 0.48 6.45 8.34
CA ASN A 286 0.31 6.74 9.76
C ASN A 286 0.94 5.61 10.60
N ALA A 287 1.86 5.99 11.48
CA ALA A 287 2.48 5.12 12.47
C ALA A 287 2.09 5.57 13.87
N SER A 288 1.01 5.03 14.43
CA SER A 288 0.57 5.32 15.82
C SER A 288 0.41 6.81 16.14
N GLY A 289 -0.05 7.60 15.16
CA GLY A 289 -0.28 9.05 15.31
C GLY A 289 0.84 9.94 14.76
N VAL A 290 1.93 9.36 14.29
CA VAL A 290 2.94 10.05 13.49
C VAL A 290 2.67 9.80 12.01
N ILE A 291 2.68 10.86 11.23
CA ILE A 291 2.51 10.81 9.78
C ILE A 291 3.89 10.88 9.14
N TYR A 292 4.24 9.87 8.37
CA TYR A 292 5.45 9.86 7.56
C TYR A 292 5.10 10.09 6.11
N VAL A 293 5.78 11.05 5.49
CA VAL A 293 5.68 11.34 4.06
C VAL A 293 6.99 10.95 3.38
N LEU A 294 6.90 10.12 2.35
CA LEU A 294 8.02 9.75 1.51
C LEU A 294 8.14 10.72 0.34
N ASP A 295 9.32 11.25 0.15
CA ASP A 295 9.73 12.06 -0.99
C ASP A 295 10.80 11.29 -1.77
N ASN A 296 10.59 11.05 -3.05
CA ASN A 296 11.57 10.36 -3.89
C ASN A 296 12.49 11.31 -4.68
N GLU A 297 12.52 12.58 -4.31
CA GLU A 297 13.51 13.52 -4.83
C GLU A 297 14.88 13.29 -4.16
N PRO A 298 15.96 13.19 -4.91
CA PRO A 298 17.29 13.04 -4.33
C PRO A 298 17.63 14.21 -3.39
N VAL A 299 18.11 13.90 -2.21
CA VAL A 299 18.52 14.87 -1.20
C VAL A 299 20.01 14.78 -0.91
N THR A 300 20.70 15.92 -0.79
CA THR A 300 22.12 15.97 -0.42
C THR A 300 22.27 16.42 1.03
N ILE A 301 22.81 15.55 1.86
CA ILE A 301 23.17 15.86 3.26
C ILE A 301 24.59 16.43 3.28
N THR A 302 24.74 17.63 3.78
CA THR A 302 26.03 18.29 3.98
C THR A 302 26.26 18.57 5.44
N CYS A 303 27.40 18.13 5.96
CA CYS A 303 27.80 18.40 7.35
C CYS A 303 28.70 19.63 7.41
N ALA A 304 28.19 20.75 7.86
CA ALA A 304 28.95 22.00 7.95
C ALA A 304 30.00 22.03 9.09
N SER A 305 29.71 21.38 10.20
CA SER A 305 30.64 21.12 11.33
C SER A 305 29.91 20.37 12.43
N GLY A 306 30.47 19.27 12.95
CA GLY A 306 29.89 18.50 14.04
C GLY A 306 29.46 17.09 13.65
N THR A 307 28.82 16.38 14.56
CA THR A 307 28.26 15.07 14.30
C THR A 307 26.98 15.20 13.51
N CYS A 308 27.00 14.72 12.27
CA CYS A 308 25.76 14.53 11.50
C CYS A 308 25.03 13.28 11.97
N PRO A 309 23.71 13.30 12.06
CA PRO A 309 22.92 12.11 12.32
C PRO A 309 23.07 11.07 11.20
N PHE A 310 23.36 11.52 9.99
CA PHE A 310 23.59 10.68 8.81
C PHE A 310 24.91 11.06 8.13
N PRO A 311 25.60 10.11 7.45
CA PRO A 311 26.79 10.43 6.67
C PRO A 311 26.52 11.51 5.62
N ALA A 312 27.53 12.34 5.32
CA ALA A 312 27.43 13.30 4.22
C ALA A 312 27.36 12.54 2.88
N GLY A 313 26.43 12.90 2.01
CA GLY A 313 26.24 12.23 0.72
C GLY A 313 24.94 12.62 0.04
N THR A 314 24.72 12.08 -1.16
CA THR A 314 23.44 12.19 -1.87
C THR A 314 22.66 10.90 -1.69
N TYR A 315 21.41 11.03 -1.31
CA TYR A 315 20.48 9.96 -1.04
C TYR A 315 19.32 9.98 -2.05
N PRO A 316 18.71 8.84 -2.39
CA PRO A 316 17.69 8.76 -3.45
C PRO A 316 16.35 9.41 -3.07
N GLY A 317 16.13 9.63 -1.78
CA GLY A 317 14.90 10.20 -1.25
C GLY A 317 15.02 10.51 0.23
N GLN A 318 13.91 10.92 0.82
CA GLN A 318 13.83 11.29 2.24
C GLN A 318 12.45 11.00 2.83
N ILE A 319 12.40 10.86 4.14
CA ILE A 319 11.18 10.64 4.91
C ILE A 319 11.00 11.82 5.86
N LEU A 320 9.81 12.41 5.86
CA LEU A 320 9.46 13.56 6.70
C LEU A 320 8.42 13.12 7.74
N PRO A 321 8.72 13.24 9.04
CA PRO A 321 7.78 12.96 10.12
C PRO A 321 6.97 14.20 10.48
N PHE A 322 5.68 13.99 10.75
CA PHE A 322 4.76 15.00 11.22
C PHE A 322 3.83 14.45 12.30
N THR A 323 3.41 15.28 13.22
CA THR A 323 2.23 15.02 14.05
C THR A 323 1.03 15.81 13.55
N THR A 324 -0.16 15.37 13.93
CA THR A 324 -1.41 16.05 13.54
C THR A 324 -1.93 16.92 14.68
N GLY A 325 -2.09 18.20 14.41
CA GLY A 325 -2.76 19.15 15.29
C GLY A 325 -4.27 19.24 15.03
N THR A 326 -4.89 20.28 15.57
CA THR A 326 -6.32 20.53 15.40
C THR A 326 -6.71 20.65 13.93
N GLY A 327 -7.78 19.96 13.54
CA GLY A 327 -8.29 19.96 12.16
C GLY A 327 -7.37 19.27 11.14
N GLY A 328 -6.38 18.48 11.60
CA GLY A 328 -5.44 17.76 10.74
C GLY A 328 -4.25 18.58 10.26
N ALA A 329 -4.03 19.77 10.82
CA ALA A 329 -2.83 20.56 10.55
C ALA A 329 -1.59 19.74 10.90
N LEU A 330 -0.68 19.58 9.94
CA LEU A 330 0.58 18.89 10.18
C LEU A 330 1.56 19.79 10.91
N GLN A 331 2.27 19.22 11.87
CA GLN A 331 3.34 19.86 12.61
C GLN A 331 4.61 19.05 12.36
N ALA A 332 5.60 19.68 11.72
CA ALA A 332 6.89 19.06 11.46
C ALA A 332 7.58 18.70 12.78
N GLU A 333 8.14 17.52 12.85
CA GLU A 333 8.85 17.07 14.04
C GLU A 333 10.26 17.69 14.11
N PRO A 334 10.74 18.00 15.33
CA PRO A 334 12.05 18.63 15.52
C PRO A 334 13.23 17.79 15.03
N SER A 335 13.07 16.49 14.95
CA SER A 335 14.07 15.53 14.42
C SER A 335 14.42 15.79 12.95
N GLY A 336 13.56 16.51 12.24
CA GLY A 336 13.81 16.91 10.86
C GLY A 336 13.50 15.83 9.83
N ILE A 337 14.34 15.74 8.81
CA ILE A 337 14.20 14.80 7.70
C ILE A 337 15.15 13.61 7.87
N PHE A 338 14.74 12.43 7.39
CA PHE A 338 15.53 11.21 7.41
C PHE A 338 15.80 10.79 5.97
N PRO A 339 17.09 10.75 5.55
CA PRO A 339 17.41 10.29 4.20
C PRO A 339 17.13 8.80 4.06
N ASP A 340 16.81 8.37 2.85
CA ASP A 340 16.78 6.95 2.50
C ASP A 340 18.22 6.42 2.36
N THR A 341 18.40 5.11 2.13
CA THR A 341 19.76 4.57 2.02
C THR A 341 20.41 4.91 0.67
N ALA A 342 21.66 5.35 0.71
CA ALA A 342 22.38 5.84 -0.48
C ALA A 342 22.70 4.74 -1.53
N SER A 343 22.58 3.46 -1.14
CA SER A 343 22.88 2.33 -2.05
C SER A 343 21.69 1.85 -2.86
N LEU A 344 20.49 2.35 -2.57
CA LEU A 344 19.25 2.03 -3.29
C LEU A 344 18.79 3.23 -4.14
N ALA A 345 17.70 3.08 -4.89
CA ALA A 345 17.17 4.14 -5.73
C ALA A 345 15.65 4.03 -5.88
N ASN A 346 15.01 5.17 -6.19
CA ASN A 346 13.58 5.29 -6.46
C ASN A 346 12.70 4.70 -5.35
N PRO A 347 12.68 5.31 -4.15
CA PRO A 347 11.80 4.88 -3.05
C PRO A 347 10.33 5.17 -3.40
N ILE A 348 9.46 4.15 -3.27
CA ILE A 348 8.06 4.24 -3.75
C ILE A 348 7.00 3.96 -2.69
N GLN A 349 7.32 3.20 -1.64
CA GLN A 349 6.33 2.81 -0.65
C GLN A 349 6.95 2.67 0.74
N LEU A 350 6.17 3.11 1.73
CA LEU A 350 6.44 2.91 3.15
C LEU A 350 5.57 1.75 3.69
N LEU A 351 6.17 0.91 4.52
CA LEU A 351 5.48 -0.04 5.38
C LEU A 351 5.83 0.27 6.83
N VAL A 352 4.84 0.47 7.67
CA VAL A 352 5.00 0.48 9.11
C VAL A 352 4.60 -0.91 9.62
N ASP A 353 5.45 -1.54 10.44
CA ASP A 353 5.11 -2.82 11.03
C ASP A 353 3.87 -2.72 11.94
N SER A 354 3.18 -3.83 12.17
CA SER A 354 1.93 -3.87 12.94
C SER A 354 2.07 -3.40 14.39
N LYS A 355 3.30 -3.33 14.91
CA LYS A 355 3.62 -2.83 16.26
C LYS A 355 3.93 -1.34 16.29
N GLY A 356 4.10 -0.69 15.12
CA GLY A 356 4.52 0.69 15.00
C GLY A 356 5.95 0.93 15.48
N LYS A 357 6.80 -0.11 15.42
CA LYS A 357 8.18 -0.06 15.91
C LYS A 357 9.20 0.13 14.79
N TYR A 358 8.89 -0.39 13.61
CA TYR A 358 9.76 -0.35 12.44
C TYR A 358 9.07 0.26 11.23
N LEU A 359 9.85 0.95 10.43
CA LEU A 359 9.42 1.50 9.14
C LEU A 359 10.35 0.98 8.06
N TYR A 360 9.78 0.50 6.96
CA TYR A 360 10.50 0.00 5.80
C TYR A 360 10.17 0.81 4.56
N VAL A 361 11.16 1.00 3.70
CA VAL A 361 11.02 1.69 2.42
C VAL A 361 11.34 0.72 1.29
N ALA A 362 10.38 0.45 0.44
CA ALA A 362 10.60 -0.30 -0.79
C ALA A 362 11.20 0.63 -1.85
N ASN A 363 12.39 0.27 -2.34
CA ASN A 363 13.14 0.98 -3.37
C ASN A 363 13.11 0.19 -4.66
N GLN A 364 12.46 0.74 -5.69
CA GLN A 364 12.25 0.07 -6.97
C GLN A 364 13.55 -0.06 -7.78
N GLY A 365 14.50 0.84 -7.56
CA GLY A 365 15.72 0.95 -8.35
C GLY A 365 15.51 1.76 -9.63
N ASN A 366 16.61 1.99 -10.36
CA ASN A 366 16.62 2.80 -11.59
C ASN A 366 16.59 1.96 -12.88
N ASN A 367 16.70 0.64 -12.78
CA ASN A 367 16.82 -0.24 -13.92
C ASN A 367 15.58 -1.15 -14.05
N THR A 368 14.90 -1.06 -15.16
CA THR A 368 13.71 -1.86 -15.48
C THR A 368 14.02 -3.29 -15.98
N THR A 369 15.26 -3.73 -15.91
CA THR A 369 15.67 -5.11 -16.24
C THR A 369 15.78 -5.98 -14.99
N GLY A 370 15.81 -7.29 -15.17
CA GLY A 370 15.86 -8.26 -14.07
C GLY A 370 17.16 -8.26 -13.24
N ASN A 371 18.13 -7.39 -13.52
CA ASN A 371 19.34 -7.19 -12.71
C ASN A 371 19.41 -5.73 -12.27
N ASN A 372 18.86 -5.44 -11.08
CA ASN A 372 18.76 -4.09 -10.55
C ASN A 372 19.38 -4.01 -9.14
N PRO A 373 20.70 -3.78 -9.04
CA PRO A 373 21.39 -3.78 -7.75
C PRO A 373 20.97 -2.64 -6.82
N GLU A 374 20.23 -1.65 -7.34
CA GLU A 374 19.69 -0.53 -6.56
C GLU A 374 18.27 -0.80 -6.05
N SER A 375 17.70 -2.00 -6.33
CA SER A 375 16.45 -2.47 -5.75
C SER A 375 16.69 -3.05 -4.36
N GLY A 376 15.78 -2.78 -3.43
CA GLY A 376 15.86 -3.34 -2.08
C GLY A 376 14.98 -2.61 -1.09
N THR A 377 15.13 -2.96 0.17
CA THR A 377 14.37 -2.36 1.27
C THR A 377 15.30 -1.71 2.27
N ALA A 378 15.12 -0.40 2.50
CA ALA A 378 15.70 0.30 3.64
C ALA A 378 14.84 0.07 4.88
N GLY A 379 15.46 -0.02 6.07
CA GLY A 379 14.78 -0.27 7.34
C GLY A 379 15.17 0.72 8.41
N TYR A 380 14.19 1.12 9.23
CA TYR A 380 14.35 2.07 10.32
C TYR A 380 13.64 1.59 11.58
N GLU A 381 14.26 1.82 12.71
CA GLU A 381 13.60 1.80 14.02
C GLU A 381 12.90 3.15 14.24
N ILE A 382 11.63 3.11 14.67
CA ILE A 382 10.82 4.29 15.01
C ILE A 382 10.99 4.58 16.50
N PHE A 383 11.53 5.74 16.85
CA PHE A 383 11.58 6.20 18.23
C PHE A 383 10.27 6.90 18.61
N THR A 384 9.80 6.61 19.80
CA THR A 384 8.56 7.21 20.34
C THR A 384 8.74 8.67 20.73
N ALA A 385 7.64 9.33 21.08
CA ALA A 385 7.63 10.70 21.57
C ALA A 385 8.72 10.93 22.65
N PRO A 386 9.36 12.12 22.69
CA PRO A 386 9.05 13.31 21.86
C PRO A 386 9.88 13.42 20.59
N SER A 387 10.81 12.51 20.30
CA SER A 387 11.72 12.68 19.16
C SER A 387 11.16 12.23 17.84
N TYR A 388 10.34 11.16 17.82
CA TYR A 388 9.84 10.52 16.59
C TYR A 388 10.91 10.29 15.51
N GLU A 389 12.13 10.13 15.97
CA GLU A 389 13.33 9.95 15.17
C GLU A 389 13.29 8.59 14.48
N LEU A 390 13.84 8.52 13.26
CA LEU A 390 14.11 7.28 12.55
C LEU A 390 15.61 6.98 12.62
N GLN A 391 15.96 5.77 13.02
CA GLN A 391 17.33 5.30 13.02
C GLN A 391 17.47 4.08 12.11
N PHE A 392 18.50 4.06 11.27
CA PHE A 392 18.78 2.91 10.42
C PHE A 392 18.90 1.62 11.23
N ILE A 393 18.21 0.58 10.79
CA ILE A 393 18.44 -0.79 11.24
C ILE A 393 19.85 -1.20 10.79
N PRO A 394 20.71 -1.75 11.66
CA PRO A 394 22.13 -1.95 11.36
C PRO A 394 22.40 -2.79 10.10
N GLU A 395 21.60 -3.81 9.84
CA GLU A 395 21.80 -4.76 8.73
C GLU A 395 21.16 -4.30 7.39
N GLN A 396 20.49 -3.13 7.38
CA GLN A 396 19.91 -2.59 6.13
C GLN A 396 21.04 -2.12 5.15
N PRO A 397 20.81 -2.09 3.83
CA PRO A 397 19.56 -2.43 3.13
C PRO A 397 19.37 -3.95 2.98
N PHE A 398 18.11 -4.36 3.00
CA PHE A 398 17.73 -5.74 2.79
C PHE A 398 17.51 -6.01 1.29
N GLY A 399 18.02 -7.15 0.80
CA GLY A 399 17.85 -7.51 -0.60
C GLY A 399 16.41 -7.86 -0.95
N SER A 400 15.97 -7.46 -2.15
CA SER A 400 14.69 -7.84 -2.76
C SER A 400 14.93 -8.55 -4.10
N GLY A 401 13.84 -8.82 -4.85
CA GLY A 401 13.93 -9.02 -6.29
C GLY A 401 14.10 -7.69 -7.02
N SER A 402 13.98 -7.69 -8.34
CA SER A 402 14.14 -6.48 -9.14
C SER A 402 12.83 -5.69 -9.22
N GLY A 403 12.85 -4.45 -8.77
CA GLY A 403 11.72 -3.53 -8.83
C GLY A 403 10.60 -3.80 -7.85
N PRO A 404 10.84 -3.81 -6.51
CA PRO A 404 9.75 -3.93 -5.55
C PRO A 404 8.70 -2.84 -5.76
N GLN A 405 7.44 -3.27 -5.94
CA GLN A 405 6.26 -2.41 -6.13
C GLN A 405 5.41 -2.30 -4.89
N CYS A 406 5.49 -3.29 -4.03
CA CYS A 406 4.79 -3.27 -2.76
C CYS A 406 5.51 -4.13 -1.73
N ILE A 407 5.32 -3.76 -0.48
CA ILE A 407 5.83 -4.47 0.69
C ILE A 407 4.69 -4.62 1.71
N VAL A 408 4.54 -5.81 2.28
CA VAL A 408 3.51 -6.13 3.28
C VAL A 408 4.05 -7.04 4.37
N GLU A 409 3.55 -6.87 5.59
CA GLU A 409 3.80 -7.73 6.74
C GLU A 409 2.69 -8.79 6.84
N ASP A 410 3.03 -10.01 7.21
CA ASP A 410 2.06 -11.07 7.46
C ASP A 410 1.28 -10.85 8.76
N PRO A 411 0.09 -11.49 8.95
CA PRO A 411 -0.74 -11.26 10.13
C PRO A 411 -0.13 -11.73 11.45
N SER A 412 0.87 -12.59 11.41
CA SER A 412 1.59 -13.04 12.62
C SER A 412 2.74 -12.13 13.01
N SER A 413 3.05 -11.12 12.18
CA SER A 413 4.20 -10.22 12.36
C SER A 413 5.55 -10.96 12.40
N GLN A 414 5.66 -12.04 11.62
CA GLN A 414 6.88 -12.85 11.52
C GLN A 414 7.54 -12.75 10.16
N PHE A 415 6.79 -12.38 9.13
CA PHE A 415 7.25 -12.39 7.75
C PHE A 415 6.87 -11.11 7.03
N VAL A 416 7.74 -10.69 6.12
CA VAL A 416 7.52 -9.57 5.21
C VAL A 416 7.68 -10.07 3.79
N TYR A 417 6.78 -9.65 2.89
CA TYR A 417 6.79 -10.02 1.49
C TYR A 417 6.82 -8.78 0.61
N GLU A 418 7.63 -8.85 -0.44
CA GLU A 418 7.77 -7.82 -1.46
C GLU A 418 7.40 -8.41 -2.82
N ALA A 419 6.55 -7.75 -3.58
CA ALA A 419 6.27 -8.13 -4.95
C ALA A 419 7.07 -7.25 -5.91
N ASN A 420 7.87 -7.90 -6.77
CA ASN A 420 8.89 -7.26 -7.60
C ASN A 420 8.44 -7.24 -9.06
N GLU A 421 8.30 -6.02 -9.61
CA GLU A 421 7.72 -5.78 -10.94
C GLU A 421 8.59 -6.28 -12.07
N TYR A 422 9.90 -5.96 -12.03
CA TYR A 422 10.75 -6.13 -13.20
C TYR A 422 11.19 -7.57 -13.44
N ASP A 423 11.21 -8.40 -12.41
CA ASP A 423 11.50 -9.84 -12.53
C ASP A 423 10.28 -10.73 -12.28
N SER A 424 9.12 -10.14 -12.02
CA SER A 424 7.86 -10.86 -11.77
C SER A 424 7.98 -11.90 -10.66
N THR A 425 8.52 -11.50 -9.52
CA THR A 425 8.72 -12.36 -8.36
C THR A 425 8.07 -11.82 -7.09
N VAL A 426 8.00 -12.68 -6.08
CA VAL A 426 7.78 -12.29 -4.68
C VAL A 426 9.02 -12.68 -3.90
N THR A 427 9.55 -11.77 -3.10
CA THR A 427 10.61 -12.05 -2.11
C THR A 427 9.98 -12.09 -0.72
N GLY A 428 10.30 -13.14 0.05
CA GLY A 428 9.88 -13.26 1.45
C GLY A 428 11.08 -13.15 2.40
N ARG A 429 10.85 -12.52 3.55
CA ARG A 429 11.84 -12.34 4.62
C ARG A 429 11.24 -12.69 5.96
N THR A 430 12.08 -13.14 6.90
CA THR A 430 11.69 -13.31 8.29
C THR A 430 11.98 -12.02 9.04
N LEU A 431 10.97 -11.45 9.71
CA LEU A 431 11.10 -10.25 10.53
C LEU A 431 11.59 -10.64 11.94
N ASP A 432 12.71 -10.07 12.38
CA ASP A 432 13.10 -10.15 13.78
C ASP A 432 12.36 -9.06 14.59
N PRO A 433 11.46 -9.42 15.51
CA PRO A 433 10.64 -8.44 16.23
C PRO A 433 11.43 -7.59 17.23
N ASN A 434 12.71 -7.95 17.52
CA ASN A 434 13.55 -7.22 18.46
C ASN A 434 14.45 -6.19 17.79
N THR A 435 14.94 -6.51 16.58
CA THR A 435 15.92 -5.68 15.86
C THR A 435 15.35 -5.03 14.61
N GLY A 436 14.24 -5.56 14.07
CA GLY A 436 13.68 -5.13 12.81
C GLY A 436 14.38 -5.69 11.56
N ASP A 437 15.38 -6.56 11.75
CA ASP A 437 16.11 -7.16 10.65
C ASP A 437 15.19 -8.03 9.79
N LEU A 438 15.30 -7.88 8.47
CA LEU A 438 14.65 -8.74 7.49
C LEU A 438 15.61 -9.84 7.05
N ASN A 439 15.57 -10.95 7.74
CA ASN A 439 16.46 -12.09 7.52
C ASN A 439 15.98 -13.00 6.39
N THR A 440 16.91 -13.75 5.79
CA THR A 440 16.59 -14.78 4.80
C THR A 440 15.71 -15.87 5.42
N MET A 441 14.76 -16.37 4.65
CA MET A 441 13.92 -17.49 5.08
C MET A 441 14.74 -18.81 5.12
N ARG A 442 14.33 -19.74 5.97
CA ARG A 442 15.00 -21.03 6.10
C ARG A 442 14.84 -21.96 4.89
N SER A 443 13.88 -21.67 4.04
CA SER A 443 13.55 -22.48 2.86
C SER A 443 13.54 -21.62 1.60
N THR A 444 12.48 -21.66 0.81
CA THR A 444 12.31 -20.82 -0.37
C THR A 444 11.97 -19.40 0.06
N GLU A 445 12.66 -18.41 -0.47
CA GLU A 445 12.40 -16.98 -0.23
C GLU A 445 11.95 -16.23 -1.48
N THR A 446 11.93 -16.87 -2.65
CA THR A 446 11.52 -16.24 -3.91
C THR A 446 10.53 -17.14 -4.65
N TRP A 447 9.43 -16.54 -5.11
CA TRP A 447 8.37 -17.20 -5.88
C TRP A 447 8.11 -16.41 -7.17
N THR A 448 8.00 -17.13 -8.29
CA THR A 448 7.70 -16.53 -9.60
C THR A 448 6.20 -16.27 -9.73
N LEU A 449 5.83 -15.11 -10.26
CA LEU A 449 4.48 -14.70 -10.59
C LEU A 449 4.17 -14.92 -12.07
N GLN A 450 2.87 -14.99 -12.41
CA GLN A 450 2.43 -15.11 -13.82
C GLN A 450 2.41 -13.78 -14.56
N GLY A 451 2.57 -12.65 -13.88
CA GLY A 451 2.57 -11.32 -14.46
C GLY A 451 3.34 -10.33 -13.62
N GLN A 452 3.51 -9.13 -14.13
CA GLN A 452 4.17 -8.03 -13.42
C GLN A 452 3.27 -7.56 -12.27
N PRO A 453 3.70 -7.67 -11.00
CA PRO A 453 2.91 -7.23 -9.87
C PRO A 453 2.77 -5.71 -9.84
N THR A 454 1.60 -5.26 -9.38
CA THR A 454 1.28 -3.84 -9.23
C THR A 454 0.93 -3.47 -7.79
N TRP A 455 0.42 -4.43 -7.01
CA TRP A 455 0.08 -4.25 -5.60
C TRP A 455 0.01 -5.58 -4.86
N CYS A 456 0.20 -5.56 -3.55
CA CYS A 456 0.04 -6.70 -2.67
C CYS A 456 -0.71 -6.35 -1.39
N LEU A 457 -1.39 -7.31 -0.82
CA LEU A 457 -2.10 -7.19 0.46
C LEU A 457 -2.22 -8.55 1.13
N VAL A 458 -2.43 -8.53 2.43
CA VAL A 458 -2.53 -9.76 3.24
C VAL A 458 -3.89 -9.82 3.94
N ASP A 459 -4.50 -11.00 3.93
CA ASP A 459 -5.70 -11.36 4.69
C ASP A 459 -5.29 -12.10 5.95
N GLY A 460 -5.66 -11.56 7.12
CA GLY A 460 -5.32 -12.12 8.43
C GLY A 460 -6.24 -13.23 8.93
N ARG A 461 -7.08 -13.81 8.07
CA ARG A 461 -7.89 -14.96 8.48
C ARG A 461 -7.04 -16.22 8.50
N THR A 462 -7.07 -16.90 9.63
CA THR A 462 -6.53 -18.26 9.76
C THR A 462 -7.59 -19.27 9.29
N SER A 463 -7.21 -20.24 8.49
CA SER A 463 -8.07 -21.33 8.08
C SER A 463 -7.97 -22.52 9.03
#